data_fa40e1e9ea58a8cf3f9b10ad7a507b53
#
_entry.id   fa40e1e9ea58a8cf3f9b10ad7a507b53
#
_cell.length_a   1.000
_cell.length_b   1.000
_cell.length_c   1.000
_cell.angle_alpha   90.00
_cell.angle_beta   90.00
_cell.angle_gamma   90.00
#
_symmetry.space_group_name_H-M   'P 1'
#
loop_
_entity.id
_entity.type
_entity.pdbx_description
1 polymer ?
#
loop_
_entity_poly.entity_id
_entity_poly.type
_entity_poly.pdbx_seq_one_letter_code
_entity_poly.pdbx_strand_id
1 'polypeptide(L)'
;ARRIAGRLHTFDIAADMVARTIERAKTEKLGNIACELRDVFLTGFGLPSESQDSCLLFNILHGEEPISMLHDAARVVRPGGFVHVIHWRHDPATPRGPSLEIRPRPEQIAAWAAQTGQLVAVGPALNLPPWHYGLRFRKNSTLSHP
;
A
#
# COMPACT_ATOMS: atom_id res chain seq x y z
N ALA A 1 -8.23 5.57 -10.07
CA ALA A 1 -8.71 4.82 -11.23
C ALA A 1 -8.87 5.66 -12.48
N ARG A 2 -9.52 6.84 -12.44
CA ARG A 2 -9.72 7.70 -13.64
C ARG A 2 -8.43 8.08 -14.37
N ARG A 3 -7.29 8.17 -13.68
CA ARG A 3 -5.98 8.56 -14.22
C ARG A 3 -5.04 7.38 -14.41
N ILE A 4 -5.52 6.16 -14.16
CA ILE A 4 -4.74 4.92 -14.31
C ILE A 4 -5.23 4.26 -15.59
N ALA A 5 -4.34 4.09 -16.56
CA ALA A 5 -4.66 3.44 -17.84
C ALA A 5 -4.80 1.91 -17.68
N GLY A 6 -4.07 1.33 -16.74
CA GLY A 6 -4.08 -0.10 -16.45
C GLY A 6 -5.19 -0.54 -15.52
N ARG A 7 -5.16 -1.81 -15.13
CA ARG A 7 -6.10 -2.42 -14.20
C ARG A 7 -5.71 -2.09 -12.76
N LEU A 8 -6.69 -1.75 -11.93
CA LEU A 8 -6.54 -1.53 -10.49
C LEU A 8 -7.17 -2.70 -9.74
N HIS A 9 -6.36 -3.45 -9.01
CA HIS A 9 -6.82 -4.44 -8.04
C HIS A 9 -6.98 -3.76 -6.68
N THR A 10 -8.12 -3.94 -6.03
CA THR A 10 -8.38 -3.40 -4.69
C THR A 10 -8.88 -4.51 -3.78
N PHE A 11 -8.42 -4.47 -2.54
CA PHE A 11 -8.73 -5.47 -1.52
C PHE A 11 -9.25 -4.78 -0.27
N ASP A 12 -10.22 -5.40 0.37
CA ASP A 12 -10.67 -5.00 1.70
C ASP A 12 -11.17 -6.25 2.45
N ILE A 13 -11.02 -6.26 3.76
CA ILE A 13 -11.53 -7.32 4.64
C ILE A 13 -13.01 -7.14 4.96
N ALA A 14 -13.53 -5.92 4.83
CA ALA A 14 -14.91 -5.57 5.13
C ALA A 14 -15.80 -5.67 3.88
N ALA A 15 -16.78 -6.56 3.90
CA ALA A 15 -17.67 -6.80 2.77
C ALA A 15 -18.47 -5.56 2.35
N ASP A 16 -18.86 -4.72 3.31
CA ASP A 16 -19.56 -3.47 3.03
C ASP A 16 -18.67 -2.44 2.33
N MET A 17 -17.37 -2.40 2.64
CA MET A 17 -16.39 -1.55 1.97
C MET A 17 -16.13 -2.00 0.54
N VAL A 18 -16.05 -3.32 0.31
CA VAL A 18 -16.00 -3.91 -1.04
C VAL A 18 -17.23 -3.52 -1.85
N ALA A 19 -18.44 -3.71 -1.29
CA ALA A 19 -19.69 -3.35 -1.95
C ALA A 19 -19.75 -1.85 -2.30
N ARG A 20 -19.37 -0.97 -1.38
CA ARG A 20 -19.30 0.48 -1.61
C ARG A 20 -18.30 0.86 -2.70
N THR A 21 -17.16 0.20 -2.75
CA THR A 21 -16.15 0.43 -3.78
C THR A 21 -16.66 0.03 -5.17
N ILE A 22 -17.31 -1.12 -5.26
CA ILE A 22 -17.94 -1.61 -6.51
C ILE A 22 -19.04 -0.64 -6.98
N GLU A 23 -19.93 -0.22 -6.08
CA GLU A 23 -21.02 0.69 -6.40
C GLU A 23 -20.49 2.05 -6.89
N ARG A 24 -19.49 2.58 -6.21
CA ARG A 24 -18.83 3.83 -6.63
C ARG A 24 -18.15 3.68 -7.99
N ALA A 25 -17.49 2.57 -8.25
CA ALA A 25 -16.88 2.31 -9.54
C ALA A 25 -17.93 2.30 -10.67
N LYS A 26 -19.09 1.66 -10.45
CA LYS A 26 -20.22 1.67 -11.39
C LYS A 26 -20.75 3.07 -11.63
N THR A 27 -21.05 3.81 -10.56
CA THR A 27 -21.57 5.19 -10.63
C THR A 27 -20.63 6.10 -11.41
N GLU A 28 -19.32 5.93 -11.22
CA GLU A 28 -18.29 6.71 -11.90
C GLU A 28 -17.86 6.14 -13.25
N LYS A 29 -18.51 5.06 -13.70
CA LYS A 29 -18.21 4.35 -14.97
C LYS A 29 -16.75 3.93 -15.12
N LEU A 30 -16.16 3.42 -14.04
CA LEU A 30 -14.78 2.95 -14.00
C LEU A 30 -14.73 1.44 -14.23
N GLY A 31 -14.45 1.03 -15.47
CA GLY A 31 -14.38 -0.39 -15.86
C GLY A 31 -13.05 -1.08 -15.55
N ASN A 32 -12.07 -0.35 -15.07
CA ASN A 32 -10.71 -0.85 -14.83
C ASN A 32 -10.42 -1.22 -13.37
N ILE A 33 -11.45 -1.35 -12.52
CA ILE A 33 -11.31 -1.74 -11.12
C ILE A 33 -11.77 -3.19 -10.93
N ALA A 34 -10.92 -4.02 -10.31
CA ALA A 34 -11.28 -5.32 -9.76
C ALA A 34 -11.21 -5.21 -8.24
N CYS A 35 -12.35 -5.34 -7.57
CA CYS A 35 -12.46 -5.27 -6.11
C CYS A 35 -12.75 -6.66 -5.54
N GLU A 36 -11.98 -7.09 -4.55
CA GLU A 36 -12.06 -8.43 -3.96
C GLU A 36 -12.13 -8.32 -2.43
N LEU A 37 -13.02 -9.13 -1.83
CA LEU A 37 -13.05 -9.36 -0.39
C LEU A 37 -11.89 -10.28 -0.03
N ARG A 38 -10.88 -9.75 0.68
CA ARG A 38 -9.66 -10.49 1.00
C ARG A 38 -8.99 -9.91 2.23
N ASP A 39 -8.63 -10.80 3.14
CA ASP A 39 -7.70 -10.47 4.21
C ASP A 39 -6.26 -10.60 3.67
N VAL A 40 -5.69 -9.47 3.31
CA VAL A 40 -4.33 -9.42 2.74
C VAL A 40 -3.23 -9.69 3.77
N PHE A 41 -3.51 -9.55 5.07
CA PHE A 41 -2.55 -9.96 6.11
C PHE A 41 -2.46 -11.48 6.22
N LEU A 42 -3.59 -12.18 6.07
CA LEU A 42 -3.65 -13.62 6.21
C LEU A 42 -3.22 -14.33 4.92
N THR A 43 -3.62 -13.84 3.75
CA THR A 43 -3.47 -14.56 2.48
C THR A 43 -2.60 -13.85 1.44
N GLY A 44 -2.05 -12.68 1.78
CA GLY A 44 -1.35 -11.82 0.84
C GLY A 44 -2.27 -11.27 -0.24
N PHE A 45 -1.70 -10.57 -1.23
CA PHE A 45 -2.48 -9.98 -2.33
C PHE A 45 -3.03 -10.99 -3.33
N GLY A 46 -2.57 -12.25 -3.33
CA GLY A 46 -3.04 -13.27 -4.27
C GLY A 46 -2.72 -12.96 -5.74
N LEU A 47 -1.82 -12.05 -6.00
CA LEU A 47 -1.37 -11.67 -7.33
C LEU A 47 -0.04 -12.34 -7.67
N PRO A 48 0.25 -12.63 -8.95
CA PRO A 48 1.55 -13.15 -9.37
C PRO A 48 2.70 -12.22 -8.99
N SER A 49 3.87 -12.78 -8.77
CA SER A 49 5.09 -11.99 -8.56
C SER A 49 5.38 -11.11 -9.77
N GLU A 50 5.87 -9.90 -9.50
CA GLU A 50 6.32 -8.95 -10.54
C GLU A 50 5.26 -8.56 -11.58
N SER A 51 3.97 -8.75 -11.25
CA SER A 51 2.83 -8.50 -12.14
C SER A 51 2.27 -7.08 -12.06
N GLN A 52 2.70 -6.28 -11.08
CA GLN A 52 2.16 -4.94 -10.84
C GLN A 52 3.22 -3.86 -11.08
N ASP A 53 2.82 -2.73 -11.65
CA ASP A 53 3.68 -1.55 -11.78
C ASP A 53 3.87 -0.84 -10.44
N SER A 54 2.83 -0.85 -9.61
CA SER A 54 2.82 -0.19 -8.30
C SER A 54 1.89 -0.89 -7.32
N CYS A 55 2.23 -0.84 -6.04
CA CYS A 55 1.38 -1.22 -4.92
C CYS A 55 1.09 0.00 -4.05
N LEU A 56 -0.15 0.15 -3.58
CA LEU A 56 -0.62 1.25 -2.75
C LEU A 56 -1.07 0.71 -1.39
N LEU A 57 -0.37 1.10 -0.33
CA LEU A 57 -0.65 0.69 1.05
C LEU A 57 -1.18 1.90 1.83
N PHE A 58 -2.50 2.02 1.92
CA PHE A 58 -3.14 3.17 2.53
C PHE A 58 -3.72 2.84 3.90
N ASN A 59 -3.16 3.45 4.95
CA ASN A 59 -3.61 3.31 6.33
C ASN A 59 -3.71 1.85 6.83
N ILE A 60 -2.80 0.98 6.41
CA ILE A 60 -2.85 -0.46 6.69
C ILE A 60 -1.64 -0.96 7.52
N LEU A 61 -0.50 -0.25 7.49
CA LEU A 61 0.75 -0.72 8.12
C LEU A 61 0.78 -0.58 9.67
N HIS A 62 -0.36 -0.43 10.30
CA HIS A 62 -0.53 -0.53 11.76
C HIS A 62 -0.96 -1.93 12.21
N GLY A 63 -1.11 -2.88 11.29
CA GLY A 63 -1.40 -4.28 11.59
C GLY A 63 -0.22 -5.01 12.25
N GLU A 64 -0.45 -6.26 12.64
CA GLU A 64 0.52 -7.04 13.44
C GLU A 64 1.81 -7.38 12.67
N GLU A 65 1.72 -7.57 11.34
CA GLU A 65 2.83 -8.04 10.51
C GLU A 65 3.18 -7.05 9.35
N PRO A 66 3.55 -5.80 9.66
CA PRO A 66 3.79 -4.79 8.61
C PRO A 66 4.95 -5.13 7.68
N ILE A 67 5.97 -5.83 8.18
CA ILE A 67 7.12 -6.26 7.37
C ILE A 67 6.70 -7.32 6.37
N SER A 68 5.87 -8.29 6.78
CA SER A 68 5.30 -9.31 5.88
C SER A 68 4.48 -8.68 4.76
N MET A 69 3.66 -7.69 5.08
CA MET A 69 2.90 -6.90 4.08
C MET A 69 3.82 -6.19 3.09
N LEU A 70 4.91 -5.58 3.56
CA LEU A 70 5.90 -4.91 2.71
C LEU A 70 6.66 -5.90 1.82
N HIS A 71 6.96 -7.11 2.33
CA HIS A 71 7.52 -8.19 1.54
C HIS A 71 6.58 -8.62 0.41
N ASP A 72 5.29 -8.81 0.71
CA ASP A 72 4.32 -9.21 -0.32
C ASP A 72 4.09 -8.08 -1.34
N ALA A 73 4.07 -6.82 -0.90
CA ALA A 73 4.05 -5.66 -1.79
C ALA A 73 5.26 -5.61 -2.73
N ALA A 74 6.45 -5.86 -2.18
CA ALA A 74 7.67 -5.95 -3.00
C ALA A 74 7.64 -7.13 -3.97
N ARG A 75 7.08 -8.28 -3.56
CA ARG A 75 6.95 -9.46 -4.40
C ARG A 75 6.08 -9.20 -5.63
N VAL A 76 4.91 -8.60 -5.44
CA VAL A 76 3.96 -8.38 -6.55
C VAL A 76 4.37 -7.25 -7.48
N VAL A 77 5.15 -6.29 -7.01
CA VAL A 77 5.65 -5.17 -7.83
C VAL A 77 6.83 -5.64 -8.68
N ARG A 78 6.87 -5.26 -9.95
CA ARG A 78 7.99 -5.56 -10.86
C ARG A 78 9.27 -4.83 -10.44
N PRO A 79 10.47 -5.32 -10.84
CA PRO A 79 11.72 -4.59 -10.64
C PRO A 79 11.65 -3.16 -11.16
N GLY A 80 12.12 -2.20 -10.38
CA GLY A 80 12.04 -0.78 -10.70
C GLY A 80 10.66 -0.14 -10.51
N GLY A 81 9.61 -0.91 -10.20
CA GLY A 81 8.29 -0.42 -9.82
C GLY A 81 8.26 0.16 -8.40
N PHE A 82 7.10 0.59 -7.96
CA PHE A 82 6.98 1.38 -6.73
C PHE A 82 5.99 0.81 -5.73
N VAL A 83 6.32 0.93 -4.44
CA VAL A 83 5.38 0.79 -3.32
C VAL A 83 5.16 2.18 -2.74
N HIS A 84 3.90 2.60 -2.67
CA HIS A 84 3.49 3.87 -2.10
C HIS A 84 2.74 3.64 -0.81
N VAL A 85 3.09 4.39 0.23
CA VAL A 85 2.43 4.33 1.52
C VAL A 85 1.81 5.68 1.83
N ILE A 86 0.55 5.68 2.28
CA ILE A 86 -0.07 6.81 2.97
C ILE A 86 -0.52 6.32 4.33
N HIS A 87 -0.14 7.05 5.38
CA HIS A 87 -0.54 6.68 6.73
C HIS A 87 -0.91 7.92 7.57
N TRP A 88 -1.73 7.70 8.61
CA TRP A 88 -2.06 8.70 9.60
C TRP A 88 -0.80 9.19 10.30
N ARG A 89 -0.72 10.50 10.54
CA ARG A 89 0.33 11.07 11.38
C ARG A 89 0.22 10.54 12.80
N HIS A 90 1.34 10.44 13.46
CA HIS A 90 1.41 10.16 14.88
C HIS A 90 1.15 11.45 15.65
N ASP A 91 -0.10 11.92 15.62
CA ASP A 91 -0.56 13.19 16.18
C ASP A 91 -1.85 12.96 16.97
N PRO A 92 -1.88 13.27 18.28
CA PRO A 92 -3.09 13.09 19.11
C PRO A 92 -4.28 13.94 18.66
N ALA A 93 -4.04 15.04 17.93
CA ALA A 93 -5.10 15.88 17.39
C ALA A 93 -5.83 15.24 16.18
N THR A 94 -5.34 14.11 15.66
CA THR A 94 -5.96 13.41 14.53
C THR A 94 -7.35 12.93 14.91
N PRO A 95 -8.42 13.29 14.18
CA PRO A 95 -9.81 13.06 14.59
C PRO A 95 -10.26 11.60 14.51
N ARG A 96 -9.49 10.74 13.83
CA ARG A 96 -9.76 9.31 13.64
C ARG A 96 -8.47 8.57 13.28
N GLY A 97 -8.57 7.28 13.07
CA GLY A 97 -7.44 6.40 12.75
C GLY A 97 -7.17 5.42 13.89
N PRO A 98 -6.18 4.54 13.77
CA PRO A 98 -5.78 3.63 14.85
C PRO A 98 -5.27 4.39 16.05
N SER A 99 -5.17 3.73 17.22
CA SER A 99 -4.58 4.34 18.41
C SER A 99 -3.13 4.78 18.15
N LEU A 100 -2.64 5.77 18.89
CA LEU A 100 -1.27 6.26 18.72
C LEU A 100 -0.22 5.18 18.96
N GLU A 101 -0.49 4.23 19.87
CA GLU A 101 0.43 3.15 20.23
C GLU A 101 0.82 2.27 19.04
N ILE A 102 -0.14 1.99 18.15
CA ILE A 102 0.08 1.15 16.96
C ILE A 102 0.25 1.96 15.68
N ARG A 103 0.21 3.30 15.76
CA ARG A 103 0.33 4.18 14.60
C ARG A 103 1.80 4.41 14.25
N PRO A 104 2.30 3.83 13.14
CA PRO A 104 3.71 3.93 12.80
C PRO A 104 4.11 5.35 12.42
N ARG A 105 5.33 5.70 12.73
CA ARG A 105 5.99 6.92 12.24
C ARG A 105 6.67 6.66 10.88
N PRO A 106 6.93 7.70 10.08
CA PRO A 106 7.61 7.54 8.78
C PRO A 106 8.91 6.75 8.88
N GLU A 107 9.72 6.99 9.92
CA GLU A 107 11.01 6.36 10.14
C GLU A 107 10.87 4.85 10.42
N GLN A 108 9.82 4.46 11.12
CA GLN A 108 9.53 3.06 11.41
C GLN A 108 9.15 2.31 10.11
N ILE A 109 8.29 2.89 9.28
CA ILE A 109 7.92 2.28 7.99
C ILE A 109 9.14 2.20 7.08
N ALA A 110 9.99 3.22 7.05
CA ALA A 110 11.23 3.19 6.28
C ALA A 110 12.19 2.07 6.76
N ALA A 111 12.31 1.89 8.07
CA ALA A 111 13.11 0.81 8.64
C ALA A 111 12.53 -0.58 8.30
N TRP A 112 11.22 -0.76 8.36
CA TRP A 112 10.55 -2.01 7.96
C TRP A 112 10.73 -2.30 6.46
N ALA A 113 10.60 -1.28 5.62
CA ALA A 113 10.85 -1.42 4.19
C ALA A 113 12.28 -1.84 3.88
N ALA A 114 13.27 -1.25 4.57
CA ALA A 114 14.68 -1.63 4.43
C ALA A 114 14.94 -3.08 4.83
N GLN A 115 14.24 -3.60 5.86
CA GLN A 115 14.36 -5.00 6.29
C GLN A 115 13.91 -5.99 5.21
N THR A 116 13.11 -5.58 4.25
CA THR A 116 12.75 -6.45 3.11
C THR A 116 13.95 -6.78 2.21
N GLY A 117 15.01 -5.97 2.25
CA GLY A 117 16.15 -6.08 1.33
C GLY A 117 15.79 -5.75 -0.14
N GLN A 118 14.53 -5.45 -0.43
CA GLN A 118 14.02 -5.25 -1.80
C GLN A 118 13.55 -3.82 -2.08
N LEU A 119 13.23 -3.06 -1.03
CA LEU A 119 12.63 -1.73 -1.14
C LEU A 119 13.62 -0.65 -0.69
N VAL A 120 13.80 0.36 -1.52
CA VAL A 120 14.64 1.52 -1.23
C VAL A 120 13.77 2.78 -1.20
N ALA A 121 13.92 3.58 -0.15
CA ALA A 121 13.19 4.85 -0.04
C ALA A 121 13.57 5.83 -1.14
N VAL A 122 12.58 6.54 -1.68
CA VAL A 122 12.75 7.54 -2.74
C VAL A 122 12.30 8.90 -2.23
N GLY A 123 13.26 9.72 -1.90
CA GLY A 123 13.02 11.05 -1.33
C GLY A 123 12.55 11.02 0.14
N PRO A 124 12.34 12.19 0.71
CA PRO A 124 11.86 12.33 2.09
C PRO A 124 10.37 11.96 2.20
N ALA A 125 9.91 11.79 3.44
CA ALA A 125 8.49 11.66 3.73
C ALA A 125 7.72 12.91 3.25
N LEU A 126 6.61 12.68 2.55
CA LEU A 126 5.74 13.74 2.03
C LEU A 126 4.76 14.16 3.11
N ASN A 127 4.60 15.46 3.26
CA ASN A 127 3.53 16.02 4.10
C ASN A 127 2.21 16.00 3.30
N LEU A 128 1.22 15.26 3.77
CA LEU A 128 -0.11 15.15 3.17
C LEU A 128 -1.16 15.70 4.16
N PRO A 129 -1.33 17.04 4.23
CA PRO A 129 -2.22 17.66 5.18
C PRO A 129 -3.69 17.25 4.93
N PRO A 130 -4.55 17.31 5.97
CA PRO A 130 -4.20 17.74 7.34
C PRO A 130 -3.60 16.64 8.21
N TRP A 131 -3.84 15.32 7.90
CA TRP A 131 -3.68 14.24 8.88
C TRP A 131 -2.79 13.09 8.44
N HIS A 132 -2.21 13.16 7.24
CA HIS A 132 -1.44 12.06 6.67
C HIS A 132 -0.01 12.46 6.34
N TYR A 133 0.81 11.45 6.16
CA TYR A 133 2.10 11.52 5.47
C TYR A 133 2.15 10.45 4.38
N GLY A 134 3.07 10.61 3.45
CA GLY A 134 3.32 9.65 2.38
C GLY A 134 4.77 9.23 2.31
N LEU A 135 5.00 7.98 1.94
CA LEU A 135 6.32 7.44 1.63
C LEU A 135 6.28 6.76 0.26
N ARG A 136 7.41 6.78 -0.42
CA ARG A 136 7.58 6.08 -1.68
C ARG A 136 8.84 5.22 -1.63
N PHE A 137 8.69 3.97 -2.02
CA PHE A 137 9.78 3.03 -2.13
C PHE A 137 9.87 2.52 -3.56
N ARG A 138 11.08 2.33 -4.06
CA ARG A 138 11.33 1.68 -5.34
C ARG A 138 11.80 0.26 -5.08
N LYS A 139 11.24 -0.70 -5.80
CA LYS A 139 11.78 -2.07 -5.79
C LYS A 139 13.11 -2.08 -6.53
N ASN A 140 14.12 -2.69 -5.90
CA ASN A 140 15.42 -2.89 -6.52
C ASN A 140 15.26 -3.56 -7.88
N SER A 141 16.02 -3.08 -8.86
CA SER A 141 16.21 -3.86 -10.08
C SER A 141 17.05 -5.07 -9.71
N THR A 142 16.58 -6.26 -10.01
CA THR A 142 17.43 -7.45 -9.94
C THR A 142 18.62 -7.19 -10.87
N LEU A 143 19.81 -6.95 -10.30
CA LEU A 143 21.02 -7.06 -11.10
C LEU A 143 21.09 -8.54 -11.50
N SER A 144 20.75 -8.83 -12.74
CA SER A 144 21.15 -10.07 -13.36
C SER A 144 22.68 -10.13 -13.22
N HIS A 145 23.16 -10.93 -12.26
CA HIS A 145 24.58 -11.27 -12.32
C HIS A 145 24.81 -12.09 -13.58
N PRO A 146 25.79 -11.70 -14.42
CA PRO A 146 26.15 -12.45 -15.61
C PRO A 146 26.60 -13.87 -15.28
#